data_f06fb179f74badbbd9eff5ead0a19097
#
_entry.id   f06fb179f74badbbd9eff5ead0a19097
#
_cell.length_a   1.000
_cell.length_b   1.000
_cell.length_c   1.000
_cell.angle_alpha   90.00
_cell.angle_beta   90.00
_cell.angle_gamma   90.00
#
_symmetry.space_group_name_H-M   'P 1'
#
loop_
_entity.id
_entity.type
_entity.pdbx_description
1 polymer ?
#
loop_
_entity_poly.entity_id
_entity_poly.type
_entity_poly.pdbx_seq_one_letter_code
_entity_poly.pdbx_strand_id
1 'polypeptide(L)'
;MIRKLLSKAVGRRRAQSLRTFVRNSSIFTQQAEVCEPGGGKIVVLAPHMDDETLGCGGTIARHVKAGAQVTVIFLTDGRYGGGSYAGMTEPERSRKLEEIIGVRKQEARCAAEILGVQSLMFLDAEDKRLSTDRRVPKLLRDILGREQPHCVYLPYFLDQHRDHRAANSVLLAAVAGTRLDFECRGYEVWTPLFPNCIVKIDVTIEVKKRALACYRSQLTDTGYVHAAIGLNAHRSLVLGGKAGQFAEAFHALPLADYLHLYRAVPASMLT
;
A
#
# COMPACT_ATOMS: atom_id res chain seq x y z
N MET A 1 9.56 -7.15 -39.72
CA MET A 1 10.98 -7.41 -39.98
C MET A 1 11.84 -7.06 -38.75
N ILE A 2 11.73 -5.90 -38.18
CA ILE A 2 12.49 -5.42 -36.99
C ILE A 2 12.34 -6.34 -35.75
N ARG A 3 11.14 -6.90 -35.50
CA ARG A 3 10.88 -7.81 -34.38
C ARG A 3 11.72 -9.11 -34.39
N LYS A 4 12.00 -9.67 -35.58
CA LYS A 4 12.84 -10.89 -35.74
C LYS A 4 14.34 -10.59 -35.63
N LEU A 5 14.79 -9.41 -36.01
CA LEU A 5 16.18 -8.98 -35.92
C LEU A 5 16.62 -8.72 -34.47
N LEU A 6 15.82 -8.02 -33.67
CA LEU A 6 16.10 -7.76 -32.26
C LEU A 6 16.18 -9.06 -31.43
N SER A 7 15.36 -10.08 -31.74
CA SER A 7 15.39 -11.35 -30.99
C SER A 7 16.63 -12.21 -31.26
N LYS A 8 17.27 -12.07 -32.44
CA LYS A 8 18.51 -12.76 -32.80
C LYS A 8 19.76 -12.11 -32.20
N ALA A 9 19.81 -10.77 -32.17
CA ALA A 9 20.98 -10.03 -31.71
C ALA A 9 21.14 -9.94 -30.20
N VAL A 10 20.05 -9.98 -29.41
CA VAL A 10 20.05 -9.66 -27.97
C VAL A 10 19.61 -10.83 -27.10
N GLY A 11 19.23 -11.96 -27.70
CA GLY A 11 18.62 -13.11 -27.00
C GLY A 11 17.17 -12.85 -26.57
N ARG A 12 16.33 -13.90 -26.59
CA ARG A 12 14.88 -13.77 -26.36
C ARG A 12 14.53 -13.10 -25.04
N ARG A 13 15.23 -13.42 -23.94
CA ARG A 13 14.98 -12.82 -22.60
C ARG A 13 15.29 -11.32 -22.59
N ARG A 14 16.45 -10.89 -23.10
CA ARG A 14 16.83 -9.47 -23.14
C ARG A 14 15.92 -8.66 -24.07
N ALA A 15 15.53 -9.23 -25.23
CA ALA A 15 14.58 -8.59 -26.13
C ALA A 15 13.19 -8.42 -25.48
N GLN A 16 12.77 -9.38 -24.63
CA GLN A 16 11.53 -9.29 -23.88
C GLN A 16 11.62 -8.22 -22.78
N SER A 17 12.72 -8.17 -22.03
CA SER A 17 12.97 -7.15 -21.02
C SER A 17 13.01 -5.74 -21.62
N LEU A 18 13.67 -5.57 -22.78
CA LEU A 18 13.72 -4.31 -23.48
C LEU A 18 12.33 -3.88 -24.00
N ARG A 19 11.52 -4.82 -24.50
CA ARG A 19 10.15 -4.54 -24.93
C ARG A 19 9.26 -4.14 -23.74
N THR A 20 9.40 -4.84 -22.62
CA THR A 20 8.69 -4.51 -21.36
C THR A 20 9.12 -3.14 -20.86
N PHE A 21 10.41 -2.82 -20.87
CA PHE A 21 10.92 -1.50 -20.50
C PHE A 21 10.38 -0.41 -21.42
N VAL A 22 10.50 -0.55 -22.75
CA VAL A 22 10.01 0.43 -23.72
C VAL A 22 8.49 0.60 -23.66
N ARG A 23 7.74 -0.50 -23.45
CA ARG A 23 6.28 -0.46 -23.32
C ARG A 23 5.83 0.23 -22.02
N ASN A 24 6.60 0.08 -20.96
CA ASN A 24 6.31 0.64 -19.65
C ASN A 24 7.08 1.95 -19.36
N SER A 25 8.00 2.36 -20.23
CA SER A 25 8.80 3.59 -20.04
C SER A 25 7.93 4.84 -19.95
N SER A 26 6.82 4.90 -20.69
CA SER A 26 5.85 5.99 -20.59
C SER A 26 5.21 6.08 -19.19
N ILE A 27 5.04 4.95 -18.52
CA ILE A 27 4.48 4.89 -17.15
C ILE A 27 5.44 5.55 -16.15
N PHE A 28 6.76 5.37 -16.35
CA PHE A 28 7.79 5.94 -15.46
C PHE A 28 8.23 7.36 -15.85
N THR A 29 7.95 7.80 -17.07
CA THR A 29 8.31 9.14 -17.57
C THR A 29 7.15 10.12 -17.56
N GLN A 30 5.96 9.66 -17.19
CA GLN A 30 4.78 10.51 -17.07
C GLN A 30 4.99 11.52 -15.94
N GLN A 31 4.77 12.79 -16.20
CA GLN A 31 4.74 13.79 -15.12
C GLN A 31 3.60 13.47 -14.17
N ALA A 32 3.89 13.58 -12.85
CA ALA A 32 2.88 13.36 -11.85
C ALA A 32 1.79 14.45 -11.95
N GLU A 33 0.54 14.01 -12.03
CA GLU A 33 -0.62 14.89 -12.04
C GLU A 33 -1.18 15.08 -10.63
N VAL A 34 -1.85 16.21 -10.40
CA VAL A 34 -2.59 16.42 -9.15
C VAL A 34 -3.89 15.66 -9.22
N CYS A 35 -4.03 14.70 -8.32
CA CYS A 35 -5.24 13.88 -8.23
C CYS A 35 -6.13 14.40 -7.10
N GLU A 36 -7.43 14.48 -7.35
CA GLU A 36 -8.41 14.86 -6.33
C GLU A 36 -9.13 13.61 -5.81
N PRO A 37 -9.07 13.34 -4.47
CA PRO A 37 -9.86 12.29 -3.86
C PRO A 37 -11.36 12.58 -4.01
N GLY A 38 -12.07 11.65 -4.64
CA GLY A 38 -13.53 11.73 -4.86
C GLY A 38 -14.32 10.87 -3.87
N GLY A 39 -15.65 10.92 -4.01
CA GLY A 39 -16.58 10.01 -3.35
C GLY A 39 -16.51 8.59 -3.94
N GLY A 40 -17.42 7.72 -3.49
CA GLY A 40 -17.54 6.34 -3.94
C GLY A 40 -16.96 5.35 -2.94
N LYS A 41 -16.73 4.10 -3.40
CA LYS A 41 -16.22 3.02 -2.55
C LYS A 41 -14.72 2.87 -2.72
N ILE A 42 -13.98 3.02 -1.65
CA ILE A 42 -12.53 2.97 -1.59
C ILE A 42 -12.12 1.81 -0.68
N VAL A 43 -11.22 0.97 -1.16
CA VAL A 43 -10.58 -0.07 -0.35
C VAL A 43 -9.11 0.27 -0.17
N VAL A 44 -8.61 0.13 1.06
CA VAL A 44 -7.20 0.28 1.38
C VAL A 44 -6.68 -1.06 1.92
N LEU A 45 -5.74 -1.66 1.21
CA LEU A 45 -5.03 -2.87 1.66
C LEU A 45 -3.80 -2.46 2.43
N ALA A 46 -3.74 -2.76 3.70
CA ALA A 46 -2.59 -2.52 4.57
C ALA A 46 -2.03 -3.86 5.06
N PRO A 47 -0.77 -4.20 4.74
CA PRO A 47 -0.12 -5.37 5.31
C PRO A 47 -0.15 -5.36 6.84
N HIS A 48 0.20 -4.24 7.46
CA HIS A 48 0.25 -4.08 8.91
C HIS A 48 -0.61 -2.90 9.35
N MET A 49 -0.92 -2.86 10.62
CA MET A 49 -1.68 -1.77 11.25
C MET A 49 -0.74 -0.59 11.51
N ASP A 50 -0.78 0.40 10.65
CA ASP A 50 -0.07 1.68 10.51
C ASP A 50 0.23 2.05 9.03
N ASP A 51 0.38 1.05 8.14
CA ASP A 51 0.73 1.25 6.73
C ASP A 51 -0.26 2.14 5.98
N GLU A 52 -1.57 1.99 6.24
CA GLU A 52 -2.62 2.78 5.62
C GLU A 52 -2.51 4.26 5.99
N THR A 53 -2.14 4.52 7.24
CA THR A 53 -1.99 5.89 7.74
C THR A 53 -0.66 6.50 7.30
N LEU A 54 0.43 5.73 7.32
CA LEU A 54 1.75 6.13 6.81
C LEU A 54 1.68 6.48 5.32
N GLY A 55 1.13 5.58 4.52
CA GLY A 55 1.12 5.70 3.06
C GLY A 55 0.07 6.65 2.51
N CYS A 56 -1.16 6.65 3.06
CA CYS A 56 -2.28 7.38 2.48
C CYS A 56 -3.27 7.98 3.49
N GLY A 57 -2.88 8.20 4.75
CA GLY A 57 -3.77 8.72 5.79
C GLY A 57 -4.39 10.07 5.48
N GLY A 58 -3.62 11.01 4.90
CA GLY A 58 -4.14 12.30 4.46
C GLY A 58 -5.14 12.18 3.30
N THR A 59 -4.88 11.29 2.36
CA THR A 59 -5.75 10.97 1.23
C THR A 59 -7.03 10.26 1.68
N ILE A 60 -6.94 9.31 2.63
CA ILE A 60 -8.11 8.67 3.25
C ILE A 60 -9.03 9.73 3.85
N ALA A 61 -8.50 10.64 4.67
CA ALA A 61 -9.29 11.71 5.28
C ALA A 61 -9.92 12.65 4.23
N ARG A 62 -9.26 12.87 3.08
CA ARG A 62 -9.84 13.63 1.96
C ARG A 62 -10.97 12.88 1.28
N HIS A 63 -10.82 11.56 1.04
CA HIS A 63 -11.89 10.71 0.51
C HIS A 63 -13.13 10.73 1.42
N VAL A 64 -12.94 10.57 2.73
CA VAL A 64 -14.03 10.64 3.71
C VAL A 64 -14.74 12.00 3.66
N LYS A 65 -13.97 13.12 3.61
CA LYS A 65 -14.53 14.45 3.43
C LYS A 65 -15.33 14.63 2.14
N ALA A 66 -14.96 13.90 1.08
CA ALA A 66 -15.66 13.90 -0.20
C ALA A 66 -16.88 12.94 -0.21
N GLY A 67 -17.23 12.33 0.93
CA GLY A 67 -18.37 11.43 1.06
C GLY A 67 -18.10 9.99 0.59
N ALA A 68 -16.83 9.57 0.47
CA ALA A 68 -16.49 8.20 0.14
C ALA A 68 -16.77 7.23 1.29
N GLN A 69 -17.14 6.00 0.93
CA GLN A 69 -17.17 4.86 1.83
C GLN A 69 -15.78 4.20 1.80
N VAL A 70 -15.04 4.31 2.89
CA VAL A 70 -13.68 3.78 2.98
C VAL A 70 -13.67 2.52 3.84
N THR A 71 -13.15 1.43 3.28
CA THR A 71 -12.89 0.17 3.97
C THR A 71 -11.38 -0.06 4.02
N VAL A 72 -10.81 -0.21 5.21
CA VAL A 72 -9.41 -0.62 5.40
C VAL A 72 -9.36 -2.10 5.72
N ILE A 73 -8.51 -2.83 5.02
CA ILE A 73 -8.31 -4.27 5.17
C ILE A 73 -6.86 -4.52 5.60
N PHE A 74 -6.68 -4.92 6.86
CA PHE A 74 -5.38 -5.34 7.39
C PHE A 74 -5.15 -6.80 7.03
N LEU A 75 -4.03 -7.10 6.34
CA LEU A 75 -3.77 -8.41 5.77
C LEU A 75 -3.14 -9.35 6.79
N THR A 76 -2.21 -8.85 7.62
CA THR A 76 -1.51 -9.64 8.65
C THR A 76 -1.97 -9.24 10.05
N ASP A 77 -1.61 -10.06 11.03
CA ASP A 77 -1.87 -9.81 12.44
C ASP A 77 -0.85 -8.88 13.12
N GLY A 78 0.25 -8.56 12.43
CA GLY A 78 1.29 -7.63 12.88
C GLY A 78 2.03 -8.04 14.15
N ARG A 79 2.01 -9.33 14.50
CA ARG A 79 2.54 -9.89 15.76
C ARG A 79 3.99 -9.58 16.04
N TYR A 80 4.80 -9.31 15.03
CA TYR A 80 6.24 -9.04 15.20
C TYR A 80 6.59 -7.56 15.31
N GLY A 81 5.60 -6.67 15.39
CA GLY A 81 5.79 -5.25 15.65
C GLY A 81 6.01 -4.88 17.13
N GLY A 82 6.15 -5.84 18.05
CA GLY A 82 6.22 -5.61 19.50
C GLY A 82 7.61 -5.67 20.12
N GLY A 83 8.69 -5.52 19.34
CA GLY A 83 10.06 -5.55 19.86
C GLY A 83 10.68 -6.95 19.87
N SER A 84 11.66 -7.17 20.77
CA SER A 84 12.41 -8.43 20.84
C SER A 84 11.68 -9.50 21.66
N TYR A 85 11.66 -10.71 21.14
CA TYR A 85 11.14 -11.92 21.82
C TYR A 85 12.27 -12.88 22.22
N ALA A 86 13.52 -12.42 22.12
CA ALA A 86 14.71 -13.21 22.46
C ALA A 86 14.71 -13.57 23.96
N GLY A 87 15.00 -14.83 24.29
CA GLY A 87 15.08 -15.30 25.67
C GLY A 87 13.74 -15.62 26.35
N MET A 88 12.60 -15.40 25.69
CA MET A 88 11.29 -15.79 26.21
C MET A 88 11.05 -17.29 26.05
N THR A 89 10.41 -17.92 27.07
CA THR A 89 9.84 -19.27 26.94
C THR A 89 8.66 -19.29 25.99
N GLU A 90 8.31 -20.44 25.40
CA GLU A 90 7.16 -20.53 24.49
C GLU A 90 5.83 -20.00 25.08
N PRO A 91 5.42 -20.32 26.33
CA PRO A 91 4.19 -19.76 26.89
C PRO A 91 4.24 -18.22 27.02
N GLU A 92 5.39 -17.66 27.39
CA GLU A 92 5.57 -16.21 27.53
C GLU A 92 5.52 -15.53 26.16
N ARG A 93 6.20 -16.10 25.19
CA ARG A 93 6.23 -15.61 23.81
C ARG A 93 4.84 -15.61 23.18
N SER A 94 4.12 -16.72 23.26
CA SER A 94 2.76 -16.82 22.72
C SER A 94 1.83 -15.78 23.33
N ARG A 95 1.84 -15.62 24.66
CA ARG A 95 1.05 -14.60 25.35
C ARG A 95 1.41 -13.18 24.89
N LYS A 96 2.72 -12.88 24.73
CA LYS A 96 3.19 -11.56 24.28
C LYS A 96 2.79 -11.28 22.83
N LEU A 97 2.80 -12.29 21.96
CA LEU A 97 2.33 -12.18 20.58
C LEU A 97 0.83 -11.89 20.52
N GLU A 98 0.01 -12.55 21.33
CA GLU A 98 -1.42 -12.27 21.41
C GLU A 98 -1.71 -10.87 21.97
N GLU A 99 -0.97 -10.46 23.00
CA GLU A 99 -1.07 -9.10 23.55
C GLU A 99 -0.81 -8.04 22.49
N ILE A 100 0.30 -8.14 21.76
CA ILE A 100 0.65 -7.13 20.73
C ILE A 100 -0.34 -7.11 19.57
N ILE A 101 -0.86 -8.26 19.14
CA ILE A 101 -1.94 -8.33 18.14
C ILE A 101 -3.16 -7.52 18.63
N GLY A 102 -3.56 -7.72 19.88
CA GLY A 102 -4.68 -6.99 20.49
C GLY A 102 -4.43 -5.48 20.54
N VAL A 103 -3.25 -5.07 20.98
CA VAL A 103 -2.84 -3.67 21.07
C VAL A 103 -2.89 -3.02 19.69
N ARG A 104 -2.25 -3.60 18.67
CA ARG A 104 -2.21 -3.05 17.31
C ARG A 104 -3.60 -2.94 16.69
N LYS A 105 -4.46 -3.93 16.89
CA LYS A 105 -5.86 -3.84 16.42
C LYS A 105 -6.62 -2.69 17.09
N GLN A 106 -6.35 -2.41 18.37
CA GLN A 106 -6.98 -1.28 19.06
C GLN A 106 -6.42 0.06 18.57
N GLU A 107 -5.13 0.16 18.33
CA GLU A 107 -4.48 1.34 17.74
C GLU A 107 -5.04 1.64 16.35
N ALA A 108 -5.23 0.60 15.52
CA ALA A 108 -5.85 0.74 14.19
C ALA A 108 -7.29 1.26 14.26
N ARG A 109 -8.09 0.81 15.25
CA ARG A 109 -9.45 1.34 15.45
C ARG A 109 -9.42 2.82 15.86
N CYS A 110 -8.50 3.21 16.75
CA CYS A 110 -8.29 4.60 17.12
C CYS A 110 -7.92 5.48 15.92
N ALA A 111 -6.97 5.02 15.09
CA ALA A 111 -6.56 5.75 13.88
C ALA A 111 -7.72 5.88 12.87
N ALA A 112 -8.47 4.80 12.67
CA ALA A 112 -9.64 4.78 11.79
C ALA A 112 -10.73 5.78 12.22
N GLU A 113 -11.02 5.87 13.50
CA GLU A 113 -11.96 6.85 14.05
C GLU A 113 -11.51 8.29 13.74
N ILE A 114 -10.23 8.60 13.93
CA ILE A 114 -9.66 9.92 13.63
C ILE A 114 -9.72 10.23 12.13
N LEU A 115 -9.45 9.22 11.27
CA LEU A 115 -9.51 9.36 9.81
C LEU A 115 -10.95 9.41 9.29
N GLY A 116 -11.95 9.00 10.09
CA GLY A 116 -13.35 8.89 9.71
C GLY A 116 -13.66 7.65 8.86
N VAL A 117 -12.83 6.61 8.96
CA VAL A 117 -13.03 5.32 8.25
C VAL A 117 -14.18 4.55 8.88
N GLN A 118 -15.12 4.07 8.05
CA GLN A 118 -16.34 3.42 8.51
C GLN A 118 -16.21 1.92 8.70
N SER A 119 -15.28 1.27 7.97
CA SER A 119 -15.16 -0.18 7.98
C SER A 119 -13.70 -0.62 8.11
N LEU A 120 -13.44 -1.50 9.09
CA LEU A 120 -12.16 -2.17 9.28
C LEU A 120 -12.34 -3.69 9.19
N MET A 121 -11.45 -4.34 8.45
CA MET A 121 -11.40 -5.80 8.36
C MET A 121 -9.98 -6.28 8.68
N PHE A 122 -9.89 -7.37 9.46
CA PHE A 122 -8.62 -8.01 9.83
C PHE A 122 -8.62 -9.43 9.27
N LEU A 123 -7.68 -9.75 8.36
CA LEU A 123 -7.60 -11.09 7.74
C LEU A 123 -6.67 -12.03 8.50
N ASP A 124 -5.90 -11.49 9.44
CA ASP A 124 -5.10 -12.23 10.41
C ASP A 124 -4.19 -13.31 9.77
N ALA A 125 -3.54 -12.99 8.64
CA ALA A 125 -2.41 -13.78 8.19
C ALA A 125 -1.25 -13.61 9.17
N GLU A 126 -0.45 -14.64 9.35
CA GLU A 126 0.76 -14.52 10.17
C GLU A 126 1.72 -13.49 9.52
N ASP A 127 2.11 -12.49 10.31
CA ASP A 127 3.11 -11.49 9.92
C ASP A 127 4.40 -12.18 9.43
N LYS A 128 5.02 -11.64 8.40
CA LYS A 128 6.15 -12.20 7.64
C LYS A 128 5.85 -13.47 6.82
N ARG A 129 4.59 -13.95 6.82
CA ARG A 129 4.15 -15.12 6.07
C ARG A 129 2.99 -14.87 5.11
N LEU A 130 2.66 -13.61 4.85
CA LEU A 130 1.55 -13.23 3.99
C LEU A 130 1.63 -13.91 2.60
N SER A 131 2.83 -14.00 2.01
CA SER A 131 3.04 -14.62 0.69
C SER A 131 2.68 -16.10 0.59
N THR A 132 2.63 -16.81 1.74
CA THR A 132 2.33 -18.24 1.81
C THR A 132 0.92 -18.54 2.30
N ASP A 133 0.17 -17.55 2.77
CA ASP A 133 -1.20 -17.73 3.23
C ASP A 133 -2.16 -17.87 2.04
N ARG A 134 -2.75 -19.07 1.88
CA ARG A 134 -3.68 -19.37 0.79
C ARG A 134 -5.13 -18.94 1.10
N ARG A 135 -5.43 -18.54 2.34
CA ARG A 135 -6.77 -18.09 2.76
C ARG A 135 -7.01 -16.65 2.32
N VAL A 136 -6.00 -15.79 2.54
CA VAL A 136 -6.12 -14.34 2.33
C VAL A 136 -6.56 -13.97 0.90
N PRO A 137 -6.00 -14.54 -0.18
CA PRO A 137 -6.49 -14.23 -1.53
C PRO A 137 -7.96 -14.57 -1.75
N LYS A 138 -8.48 -15.64 -1.13
CA LYS A 138 -9.90 -16.04 -1.24
C LYS A 138 -10.79 -15.05 -0.49
N LEU A 139 -10.43 -14.73 0.77
CA LEU A 139 -11.14 -13.74 1.57
C LEU A 139 -11.16 -12.37 0.89
N LEU A 140 -10.02 -11.93 0.36
CA LEU A 140 -9.93 -10.67 -0.36
C LEU A 140 -10.80 -10.66 -1.62
N ARG A 141 -10.85 -11.75 -2.38
CA ARG A 141 -11.75 -11.90 -3.54
C ARG A 141 -13.21 -11.68 -3.14
N ASP A 142 -13.65 -12.34 -2.08
CA ASP A 142 -15.04 -12.27 -1.61
C ASP A 142 -15.38 -10.86 -1.13
N ILE A 143 -14.43 -10.20 -0.43
CA ILE A 143 -14.59 -8.82 0.02
C ILE A 143 -14.67 -7.87 -1.18
N LEU A 144 -13.71 -7.92 -2.11
CA LEU A 144 -13.71 -7.06 -3.30
C LEU A 144 -14.97 -7.28 -4.16
N GLY A 145 -15.44 -8.54 -4.23
CA GLY A 145 -16.69 -8.89 -4.93
C GLY A 145 -17.93 -8.26 -4.31
N ARG A 146 -17.99 -8.10 -2.99
CA ARG A 146 -19.08 -7.42 -2.27
C ARG A 146 -18.95 -5.90 -2.30
N GLU A 147 -17.75 -5.41 -2.04
CA GLU A 147 -17.47 -3.97 -1.97
C GLU A 147 -17.59 -3.30 -3.33
N GLN A 148 -17.18 -3.96 -4.43
CA GLN A 148 -17.13 -3.38 -5.78
C GLN A 148 -16.47 -2.00 -5.76
N PRO A 149 -15.19 -1.89 -5.30
CA PRO A 149 -14.53 -0.60 -5.14
C PRO A 149 -14.29 0.10 -6.47
N HIS A 150 -14.25 1.43 -6.46
CA HIS A 150 -13.79 2.23 -7.60
C HIS A 150 -12.27 2.35 -7.61
N CYS A 151 -11.66 2.32 -6.41
CA CYS A 151 -10.23 2.45 -6.24
C CYS A 151 -9.74 1.55 -5.09
N VAL A 152 -8.58 0.92 -5.30
CA VAL A 152 -7.88 0.13 -4.29
C VAL A 152 -6.50 0.71 -4.08
N TYR A 153 -6.23 1.12 -2.84
CA TYR A 153 -4.90 1.52 -2.39
C TYR A 153 -4.16 0.32 -1.83
N LEU A 154 -2.87 0.19 -2.11
CA LEU A 154 -2.01 -0.87 -1.59
C LEU A 154 -0.54 -0.41 -1.60
N PRO A 155 0.38 -1.03 -0.80
CA PRO A 155 1.78 -0.67 -0.89
C PRO A 155 2.31 -0.88 -2.31
N TYR A 156 3.20 0.01 -2.75
CA TYR A 156 3.82 -0.14 -4.07
C TYR A 156 4.65 -1.43 -4.15
N PHE A 157 4.54 -2.15 -5.25
CA PHE A 157 5.09 -3.50 -5.39
C PHE A 157 6.64 -3.58 -5.37
N LEU A 158 7.35 -2.46 -5.45
CA LEU A 158 8.80 -2.36 -5.28
C LEU A 158 9.21 -1.91 -3.87
N ASP A 159 8.29 -1.89 -2.91
CA ASP A 159 8.63 -1.61 -1.52
C ASP A 159 9.60 -2.67 -0.98
N GLN A 160 10.54 -2.25 -0.11
CA GLN A 160 11.56 -3.18 0.42
C GLN A 160 10.99 -4.17 1.45
N HIS A 161 9.83 -3.90 2.07
CA HIS A 161 9.23 -4.81 3.02
C HIS A 161 8.56 -6.00 2.31
N ARG A 162 8.89 -7.22 2.72
CA ARG A 162 8.39 -8.45 2.08
C ARG A 162 6.87 -8.57 2.03
N ASP A 163 6.18 -8.22 3.12
CA ASP A 163 4.71 -8.34 3.17
C ASP A 163 4.04 -7.22 2.35
N HIS A 164 4.70 -6.06 2.16
CA HIS A 164 4.22 -5.02 1.24
C HIS A 164 4.26 -5.53 -0.21
N ARG A 165 5.36 -6.20 -0.60
CA ARG A 165 5.41 -6.86 -1.92
C ARG A 165 4.39 -7.99 -2.02
N ALA A 166 4.22 -8.80 -0.93
CA ALA A 166 3.27 -9.90 -0.90
C ALA A 166 1.81 -9.45 -1.05
N ALA A 167 1.43 -8.26 -0.55
CA ALA A 167 0.09 -7.71 -0.74
C ALA A 167 -0.29 -7.61 -2.23
N ASN A 168 0.68 -7.32 -3.09
CA ASN A 168 0.47 -7.27 -4.54
C ASN A 168 0.23 -8.66 -5.16
N SER A 169 0.96 -9.68 -4.70
CA SER A 169 0.71 -11.07 -5.13
C SER A 169 -0.63 -11.60 -4.63
N VAL A 170 -1.04 -11.18 -3.43
CA VAL A 170 -2.37 -11.48 -2.87
C VAL A 170 -3.48 -10.85 -3.71
N LEU A 171 -3.34 -9.56 -4.06
CA LEU A 171 -4.29 -8.90 -4.96
C LEU A 171 -4.36 -9.60 -6.32
N LEU A 172 -3.22 -9.91 -6.94
CA LEU A 172 -3.15 -10.64 -8.22
C LEU A 172 -3.92 -11.97 -8.15
N ALA A 173 -3.73 -12.74 -7.08
CA ALA A 173 -4.41 -14.01 -6.88
C ALA A 173 -5.92 -13.84 -6.59
N ALA A 174 -6.29 -12.80 -5.84
CA ALA A 174 -7.69 -12.48 -5.51
C ALA A 174 -8.51 -12.13 -6.75
N VAL A 175 -7.96 -11.33 -7.67
CA VAL A 175 -8.70 -10.87 -8.85
C VAL A 175 -8.61 -11.82 -10.05
N ALA A 176 -7.81 -12.88 -9.97
CA ALA A 176 -7.64 -13.83 -11.06
C ALA A 176 -8.97 -14.50 -11.44
N GLY A 177 -9.36 -14.38 -12.73
CA GLY A 177 -10.61 -14.97 -13.26
C GLY A 177 -11.87 -14.23 -12.83
N THR A 178 -11.78 -13.07 -12.20
CA THR A 178 -12.92 -12.20 -11.87
C THR A 178 -13.18 -11.17 -13.00
N ARG A 179 -14.31 -10.46 -12.91
CA ARG A 179 -14.64 -9.30 -13.76
C ARG A 179 -14.51 -7.98 -13.00
N LEU A 180 -13.76 -7.99 -11.88
CA LEU A 180 -13.50 -6.79 -11.11
C LEU A 180 -12.70 -5.80 -11.95
N ASP A 181 -13.09 -4.53 -11.87
CA ASP A 181 -12.40 -3.41 -12.51
C ASP A 181 -12.40 -2.22 -11.56
N PHE A 182 -11.23 -1.67 -11.29
CA PHE A 182 -11.01 -0.53 -10.42
C PHE A 182 -9.62 0.07 -10.69
N GLU A 183 -9.40 1.27 -10.19
CA GLU A 183 -8.06 1.86 -10.19
C GLU A 183 -7.22 1.32 -9.03
N CYS A 184 -5.99 0.92 -9.31
CA CYS A 184 -4.99 0.60 -8.30
C CYS A 184 -4.11 1.81 -8.03
N ARG A 185 -3.88 2.17 -6.76
CA ARG A 185 -2.98 3.23 -6.32
C ARG A 185 -1.93 2.65 -5.38
N GLY A 186 -0.73 2.40 -5.92
CA GLY A 186 0.41 1.99 -5.12
C GLY A 186 0.89 3.16 -4.25
N TYR A 187 0.96 3.00 -2.93
CA TYR A 187 1.42 4.00 -1.98
C TYR A 187 2.81 3.70 -1.40
N GLU A 188 3.44 4.70 -0.83
CA GLU A 188 4.78 4.65 -0.24
C GLU A 188 4.70 4.33 1.26
N VAL A 189 5.59 3.43 1.73
CA VAL A 189 5.88 3.23 3.15
C VAL A 189 7.38 3.27 3.37
N TRP A 190 8.10 2.19 3.02
CA TRP A 190 9.54 2.10 3.21
C TRP A 190 10.35 2.61 2.02
N THR A 191 9.80 2.52 0.83
CA THR A 191 10.52 2.85 -0.40
C THR A 191 9.79 3.95 -1.17
N PRO A 192 10.42 5.10 -1.43
CA PRO A 192 9.88 6.12 -2.31
C PRO A 192 9.65 5.58 -3.72
N LEU A 193 8.53 5.92 -4.33
CA LEU A 193 8.16 5.48 -5.68
C LEU A 193 8.34 6.59 -6.72
N PHE A 194 8.22 6.23 -8.01
CA PHE A 194 8.04 7.18 -9.10
C PHE A 194 6.55 7.47 -9.28
N PRO A 195 6.07 8.64 -8.82
CA PRO A 195 4.64 8.93 -8.83
C PRO A 195 4.17 9.40 -10.20
N ASN A 196 2.92 9.05 -10.52
CA ASN A 196 2.16 9.68 -11.58
C ASN A 196 0.90 10.39 -11.06
N CYS A 197 0.59 10.25 -9.77
CA CYS A 197 -0.54 10.86 -9.09
C CYS A 197 -0.07 11.43 -7.74
N ILE A 198 -0.33 12.72 -7.51
CA ILE A 198 -0.02 13.44 -6.28
C ILE A 198 -1.31 13.98 -5.67
N VAL A 199 -1.55 13.68 -4.41
CA VAL A 199 -2.68 14.21 -3.67
C VAL A 199 -2.20 15.25 -2.65
N LYS A 200 -2.69 16.48 -2.76
CA LYS A 200 -2.47 17.53 -1.75
C LYS A 200 -3.16 17.14 -0.46
N ILE A 201 -2.45 17.18 0.65
CA ILE A 201 -3.00 16.84 1.96
C ILE A 201 -2.88 17.95 2.99
N ASP A 202 -2.63 19.19 2.56
CA ASP A 202 -2.49 20.35 3.46
C ASP A 202 -3.66 20.46 4.45
N VAL A 203 -4.88 20.23 3.96
CA VAL A 203 -6.11 20.34 4.76
C VAL A 203 -6.38 19.10 5.65
N THR A 204 -5.58 18.04 5.53
CA THR A 204 -5.74 16.78 6.27
C THR A 204 -4.47 16.32 6.95
N ILE A 205 -3.36 17.06 6.83
CA ILE A 205 -2.08 16.69 7.44
C ILE A 205 -2.17 16.56 8.96
N GLU A 206 -2.91 17.42 9.61
CA GLU A 206 -3.10 17.36 11.08
C GLU A 206 -3.98 16.17 11.49
N VAL A 207 -4.94 15.78 10.65
CA VAL A 207 -5.72 14.55 10.85
C VAL A 207 -4.80 13.32 10.74
N LYS A 208 -3.96 13.27 9.70
CA LYS A 208 -2.96 12.20 9.52
C LYS A 208 -2.02 12.10 10.72
N LYS A 209 -1.46 13.23 11.20
CA LYS A 209 -0.57 13.25 12.37
C LYS A 209 -1.23 12.68 13.62
N ARG A 210 -2.48 13.06 13.88
CA ARG A 210 -3.24 12.53 15.01
C ARG A 210 -3.52 11.05 14.88
N ALA A 211 -3.86 10.57 13.68
CA ALA A 211 -4.07 9.15 13.42
C ALA A 211 -2.77 8.34 13.63
N LEU A 212 -1.62 8.84 13.12
CA LEU A 212 -0.31 8.25 13.36
C LEU A 212 0.02 8.15 14.86
N ALA A 213 -0.36 9.15 15.66
CA ALA A 213 -0.13 9.14 17.11
C ALA A 213 -0.92 8.05 17.87
N CYS A 214 -1.90 7.39 17.23
CA CYS A 214 -2.59 6.22 17.80
C CYS A 214 -1.69 4.98 17.85
N TYR A 215 -0.76 4.82 16.94
CA TYR A 215 0.12 3.64 16.80
C TYR A 215 1.29 3.66 17.79
N ARG A 216 1.00 3.85 19.08
CA ARG A 216 2.00 4.04 20.14
C ARG A 216 2.99 2.89 20.25
N SER A 217 2.53 1.66 20.04
CA SER A 217 3.40 0.48 20.07
C SER A 217 4.47 0.47 18.99
N GLN A 218 4.29 1.26 17.91
CA GLN A 218 5.19 1.36 16.76
C GLN A 218 6.08 2.62 16.80
N LEU A 219 5.83 3.55 17.72
CA LEU A 219 6.51 4.86 17.76
C LEU A 219 7.73 4.89 18.68
N THR A 220 8.00 3.82 19.44
CA THR A 220 9.00 3.81 20.52
C THR A 220 10.43 3.86 20.01
N ASP A 221 10.75 3.20 18.89
CA ASP A 221 12.14 2.98 18.46
C ASP A 221 12.49 3.57 17.10
N THR A 222 11.51 4.02 16.34
CA THR A 222 11.72 4.51 14.96
C THR A 222 11.01 5.82 14.71
N GLY A 223 11.70 6.74 14.04
CA GLY A 223 11.16 8.04 13.65
C GLY A 223 10.14 7.99 12.50
N TYR A 224 9.26 6.97 12.46
CA TYR A 224 8.30 6.76 11.36
C TYR A 224 7.45 7.98 11.04
N VAL A 225 6.91 8.63 12.07
CA VAL A 225 6.08 9.84 11.87
C VAL A 225 6.92 10.95 11.23
N HIS A 226 8.14 11.17 11.75
CA HIS A 226 9.05 12.16 11.19
C HIS A 226 9.38 11.87 9.72
N ALA A 227 9.71 10.62 9.40
CA ALA A 227 10.04 10.20 8.05
C ALA A 227 8.83 10.35 7.09
N ALA A 228 7.63 9.90 7.49
CA ALA A 228 6.43 9.99 6.68
C ALA A 228 6.03 11.46 6.41
N ILE A 229 6.05 12.31 7.43
CA ILE A 229 5.74 13.74 7.28
C ILE A 229 6.82 14.46 6.45
N GLY A 230 8.10 14.08 6.64
CA GLY A 230 9.21 14.59 5.82
C GLY A 230 9.06 14.21 4.34
N LEU A 231 8.66 12.96 4.05
CA LEU A 231 8.38 12.51 2.69
C LEU A 231 7.17 13.26 2.11
N ASN A 232 6.10 13.47 2.89
CA ASN A 232 4.94 14.25 2.43
C ASN A 232 5.30 15.72 2.13
N ALA A 233 6.18 16.34 2.92
CA ALA A 233 6.72 17.66 2.65
C ALA A 233 7.57 17.66 1.35
N HIS A 234 8.43 16.67 1.16
CA HIS A 234 9.21 16.51 -0.08
C HIS A 234 8.30 16.36 -1.31
N ARG A 235 7.23 15.55 -1.21
CA ARG A 235 6.29 15.34 -2.32
C ARG A 235 5.54 16.60 -2.74
N SER A 236 5.38 17.58 -1.87
CA SER A 236 4.77 18.89 -2.21
C SER A 236 5.62 19.70 -3.20
N LEU A 237 6.92 19.42 -3.33
CA LEU A 237 7.79 20.13 -4.29
C LEU A 237 7.33 19.99 -5.74
N VAL A 238 6.72 18.85 -6.10
CA VAL A 238 6.13 18.62 -7.43
C VAL A 238 5.00 19.62 -7.72
N LEU A 239 4.39 20.19 -6.69
CA LEU A 239 3.28 21.14 -6.75
C LEU A 239 3.75 22.60 -6.75
N GLY A 240 5.05 22.85 -6.89
CA GLY A 240 5.66 24.16 -6.78
C GLY A 240 6.05 24.58 -5.35
N GLY A 241 6.02 23.64 -4.41
CA GLY A 241 6.57 23.61 -3.05
C GLY A 241 6.64 24.93 -2.30
N LYS A 242 5.53 25.35 -1.68
CA LYS A 242 5.57 26.41 -0.66
C LYS A 242 5.83 25.80 0.72
N ALA A 243 6.50 26.54 1.61
CA ALA A 243 6.70 26.11 2.98
C ALA A 243 5.35 25.74 3.64
N GLY A 244 5.32 24.59 4.33
CA GLY A 244 4.10 24.10 5.01
C GLY A 244 3.12 23.35 4.14
N GLN A 245 3.46 23.07 2.87
CA GLN A 245 2.65 22.20 2.01
C GLN A 245 3.05 20.72 2.16
N PHE A 246 2.06 19.85 2.02
CA PHE A 246 2.22 18.41 2.13
C PHE A 246 1.43 17.69 1.04
N ALA A 247 2.01 16.59 0.54
CA ALA A 247 1.36 15.75 -0.45
C ALA A 247 1.67 14.27 -0.19
N GLU A 248 0.77 13.40 -0.59
CA GLU A 248 1.00 11.96 -0.72
C GLU A 248 1.13 11.60 -2.18
N ALA A 249 1.99 10.63 -2.48
CA ALA A 249 2.33 10.24 -3.83
C ALA A 249 1.91 8.80 -4.11
N PHE A 250 1.41 8.57 -5.32
CA PHE A 250 0.89 7.29 -5.75
C PHE A 250 1.37 6.93 -7.15
N HIS A 251 1.43 5.63 -7.40
CA HIS A 251 1.50 5.09 -8.75
C HIS A 251 0.11 4.54 -9.10
N ALA A 252 -0.66 5.31 -9.86
CA ALA A 252 -2.06 5.06 -10.17
C ALA A 252 -2.20 4.45 -11.57
N LEU A 253 -2.87 3.30 -11.68
CA LEU A 253 -3.14 2.61 -12.94
C LEU A 253 -4.50 1.88 -12.86
N PRO A 254 -5.21 1.73 -13.99
CA PRO A 254 -6.29 0.74 -14.10
C PRO A 254 -5.80 -0.65 -13.70
N LEU A 255 -6.65 -1.46 -13.08
CA LEU A 255 -6.30 -2.81 -12.57
C LEU A 255 -5.55 -3.64 -13.61
N ALA A 256 -6.04 -3.68 -14.86
CA ALA A 256 -5.42 -4.47 -15.92
C ALA A 256 -3.96 -4.06 -16.18
N ASP A 257 -3.68 -2.76 -16.22
CA ASP A 257 -2.34 -2.21 -16.46
C ASP A 257 -1.43 -2.41 -15.25
N TYR A 258 -1.98 -2.23 -14.03
CA TYR A 258 -1.26 -2.50 -12.79
C TYR A 258 -0.79 -3.96 -12.72
N LEU A 259 -1.69 -4.90 -12.99
CA LEU A 259 -1.36 -6.34 -13.01
C LEU A 259 -0.36 -6.68 -14.13
N HIS A 260 -0.47 -6.01 -15.28
CA HIS A 260 0.49 -6.21 -16.36
C HIS A 260 1.89 -5.71 -15.96
N LEU A 261 1.97 -4.53 -15.36
CA LEU A 261 3.23 -3.96 -14.86
C LEU A 261 3.85 -4.87 -13.78
N TYR A 262 3.07 -5.28 -12.79
CA TYR A 262 3.51 -6.17 -11.73
C TYR A 262 4.10 -7.48 -12.26
N ARG A 263 3.44 -8.13 -13.24
CA ARG A 263 3.94 -9.36 -13.87
C ARG A 263 5.21 -9.16 -14.71
N ALA A 264 5.49 -7.94 -15.12
CA ALA A 264 6.69 -7.60 -15.88
C ALA A 264 7.92 -7.40 -14.98
N VAL A 265 7.73 -7.22 -13.67
CA VAL A 265 8.84 -7.09 -12.69
C VAL A 265 9.55 -8.44 -12.57
N PRO A 266 10.90 -8.47 -12.61
CA PRO A 266 11.66 -9.70 -12.38
C PRO A 266 11.33 -10.30 -10.99
N ALA A 267 11.15 -11.62 -10.93
CA ALA A 267 10.84 -12.30 -9.66
C ALA A 267 11.88 -12.01 -8.56
N SER A 268 13.15 -11.83 -8.93
CA SER A 268 14.23 -11.45 -7.99
C SER A 268 14.07 -10.09 -7.32
N MET A 269 13.16 -9.24 -7.81
CA MET A 269 12.83 -7.95 -7.18
C MET A 269 11.57 -8.03 -6.32
N LEU A 270 10.83 -9.12 -6.42
CA LEU A 270 9.58 -9.36 -5.69
C LEU A 270 9.75 -10.35 -4.51
N THR A 271 10.87 -11.01 -4.41
CA THR A 271 11.28 -11.88 -3.28
C THR A 271 12.22 -11.11 -2.36
#